data_0e54bd38a03cd2f6d4257dd899dbf060
#
_entry.id   0e54bd38a03cd2f6d4257dd899dbf060
#
_cell.length_a   1.000
_cell.length_b   1.000
_cell.length_c   1.000
_cell.angle_alpha   90.00
_cell.angle_beta   90.00
_cell.angle_gamma   90.00
#
_symmetry.space_group_name_H-M   'P 1'
#
loop_
_entity.id
_entity.type
_entity.pdbx_description
1 polymer ?
#
loop_
_entity_poly.entity_id
_entity_poly.type
_entity_poly.pdbx_seq_one_letter_code
_entity_poly.pdbx_strand_id
1 'polypeptide(L)'
;MDNYRIIADSGSTKTDFCLCLDGVEKRRFSTQGINLVHQSADDVRKTIEELTEAVGHVGHISEVFFYGAGCIGNNAETMEGILKDAFPNAELEVGSDILAAAKALFGNSPGVACILGTGSNSCLYDGVSITDNIPPLGYILGDEGSGTYIGKAFLNAIFKRDLPISLRDSFFEEYGLSYEELIRKVYKEPLANK
;
A
#
# COMPACT_ATOMS: atom_id res chain seq x y z
N MET A 1 -27.31 7.69 17.30
CA MET A 1 -26.26 8.53 16.70
C MET A 1 -25.73 7.78 15.51
N ASP A 2 -25.60 8.42 14.36
CA ASP A 2 -25.07 7.79 13.17
C ASP A 2 -23.62 7.35 13.45
N ASN A 3 -23.32 6.08 13.23
CA ASN A 3 -22.01 5.50 13.52
C ASN A 3 -21.19 5.43 12.23
N TYR A 4 -20.56 6.55 11.90
CA TYR A 4 -19.66 6.62 10.76
C TYR A 4 -18.28 6.03 11.10
N ARG A 5 -17.77 5.21 10.19
CA ARG A 5 -16.39 4.70 10.26
C ARG A 5 -15.67 4.90 8.94
N ILE A 6 -14.35 5.06 9.03
CA ILE A 6 -13.45 5.08 7.89
C ILE A 6 -12.59 3.81 7.93
N ILE A 7 -12.47 3.16 6.79
CA ILE A 7 -11.51 2.06 6.57
C ILE A 7 -10.58 2.49 5.46
N ALA A 8 -9.30 2.46 5.70
CA ALA A 8 -8.26 2.85 4.75
C ALA A 8 -7.31 1.67 4.46
N ASP A 9 -7.08 1.44 3.17
CA ASP A 9 -6.06 0.53 2.64
C ASP A 9 -5.04 1.33 1.85
N SER A 10 -3.80 1.39 2.35
CA SER A 10 -2.75 2.24 1.81
C SER A 10 -1.58 1.44 1.28
N GLY A 11 -1.51 1.36 -0.05
CA GLY A 11 -0.32 0.88 -0.75
C GLY A 11 0.67 2.01 -1.06
N SER A 12 1.80 1.65 -1.65
CA SER A 12 2.84 2.62 -2.04
C SER A 12 2.41 3.61 -3.14
N THR A 13 1.36 3.30 -3.90
CA THR A 13 0.93 4.09 -5.07
C THR A 13 -0.38 4.82 -4.81
N LYS A 14 -1.28 4.19 -4.08
CA LYS A 14 -2.65 4.64 -3.87
C LYS A 14 -3.10 4.28 -2.47
N THR A 15 -3.92 5.15 -1.88
CA THR A 15 -4.70 4.86 -0.67
C THR A 15 -6.17 4.91 -1.01
N ASP A 16 -6.88 3.85 -0.73
CA ASP A 16 -8.33 3.78 -0.84
C ASP A 16 -8.98 3.92 0.54
N PHE A 17 -9.93 4.84 0.64
CA PHE A 17 -10.73 5.07 1.84
C PHE A 17 -12.19 4.69 1.57
N CYS A 18 -12.77 3.95 2.48
CA CYS A 18 -14.19 3.61 2.49
C CYS A 18 -14.89 4.26 3.69
N LEU A 19 -15.85 5.14 3.43
CA LEU A 19 -16.73 5.68 4.46
C LEU A 19 -17.95 4.77 4.59
N CYS A 20 -18.14 4.22 5.78
CA CYS A 20 -19.29 3.37 6.12
C CYS A 20 -20.20 4.06 7.14
N LEU A 21 -21.49 3.79 7.06
CA LEU A 21 -22.48 4.13 8.07
C LEU A 21 -23.20 2.84 8.49
N ASP A 22 -23.18 2.52 9.78
CA ASP A 22 -23.77 1.31 10.34
C ASP A 22 -23.35 0.02 9.61
N GLY A 23 -22.06 -0.04 9.23
CA GLY A 23 -21.47 -1.18 8.50
C GLY A 23 -21.77 -1.21 6.99
N VAL A 24 -22.51 -0.24 6.45
CA VAL A 24 -22.82 -0.16 5.01
C VAL A 24 -21.95 0.89 4.35
N GLU A 25 -21.25 0.51 3.27
CA GLU A 25 -20.48 1.45 2.45
C GLU A 25 -21.38 2.57 1.92
N LYS A 26 -20.97 3.81 2.13
CA LYS A 26 -21.65 5.01 1.62
C LYS A 26 -20.87 5.69 0.53
N ARG A 27 -19.54 5.76 0.67
CA ARG A 27 -18.69 6.48 -0.27
C ARG A 27 -17.28 5.93 -0.25
N ARG A 28 -16.61 5.96 -1.42
CA ARG A 28 -15.16 5.71 -1.56
C ARG A 28 -14.44 6.97 -2.00
N PHE A 29 -13.22 7.10 -1.47
CA PHE A 29 -12.27 8.13 -1.84
C PHE A 29 -10.95 7.45 -2.18
N SER A 30 -10.16 8.09 -3.01
CA SER A 30 -8.81 7.62 -3.30
C SER A 30 -7.86 8.81 -3.30
N THR A 31 -6.70 8.62 -2.70
CA THR A 31 -5.61 9.59 -2.70
C THR A 31 -4.34 8.96 -3.25
N GLN A 32 -3.26 9.73 -3.32
CA GLN A 32 -1.93 9.16 -3.48
C GLN A 32 -1.63 8.17 -2.33
N GLY A 33 -0.72 7.21 -2.56
CA GLY A 33 -0.31 6.28 -1.53
C GLY A 33 0.31 6.98 -0.33
N ILE A 34 -0.03 6.53 0.87
CA ILE A 34 0.52 7.03 2.13
C ILE A 34 1.51 5.99 2.67
N ASN A 35 2.78 6.37 2.76
CA ASN A 35 3.84 5.50 3.28
C ASN A 35 4.92 6.32 3.98
N LEU A 36 4.91 6.31 5.30
CA LEU A 36 5.87 7.04 6.15
C LEU A 36 7.33 6.54 6.06
N VAL A 37 7.58 5.43 5.36
CA VAL A 37 8.96 5.02 5.03
C VAL A 37 9.58 5.96 3.99
N HIS A 38 8.76 6.56 3.11
CA HIS A 38 9.20 7.35 1.96
C HIS A 38 8.69 8.80 1.94
N GLN A 39 7.75 9.13 2.81
CA GLN A 39 7.10 10.44 2.88
C GLN A 39 7.34 11.08 4.25
N SER A 40 7.39 12.40 4.30
CA SER A 40 7.41 13.12 5.57
C SER A 40 6.05 13.08 6.27
N ALA A 41 6.04 13.23 7.58
CA ALA A 41 4.80 13.35 8.34
C ALA A 41 3.93 14.53 7.87
N ASP A 42 4.57 15.64 7.44
CA ASP A 42 3.86 16.82 6.95
C ASP A 42 3.16 16.58 5.62
N ASP A 43 3.76 15.79 4.71
CA ASP A 43 3.11 15.43 3.45
C ASP A 43 1.92 14.51 3.70
N VAL A 44 2.05 13.57 4.64
CA VAL A 44 0.95 12.70 5.06
C VAL A 44 -0.17 13.51 5.71
N ARG A 45 0.14 14.49 6.57
CA ARG A 45 -0.87 15.39 7.15
C ARG A 45 -1.70 16.10 6.09
N LYS A 46 -1.07 16.66 5.07
CA LYS A 46 -1.79 17.30 3.95
C LYS A 46 -2.75 16.36 3.25
N THR A 47 -2.32 15.12 2.99
CA THR A 47 -3.18 14.11 2.35
C THR A 47 -4.38 13.77 3.25
N ILE A 48 -4.19 13.69 4.56
CA ILE A 48 -5.30 13.45 5.51
C ILE A 48 -6.21 14.69 5.65
N GLU A 49 -5.68 15.89 5.57
CA GLU A 49 -6.49 17.13 5.52
C GLU A 49 -7.41 17.14 4.29
N GLU A 50 -6.88 16.83 3.09
CA GLU A 50 -7.69 16.69 1.87
C GLU A 50 -8.80 15.63 2.04
N LEU A 51 -8.51 14.51 2.72
CA LEU A 51 -9.52 13.49 3.04
C LEU A 51 -10.61 14.07 3.96
N THR A 52 -10.24 14.79 5.03
CA THR A 52 -11.21 15.36 5.98
C THR A 52 -12.15 16.36 5.31
N GLU A 53 -11.64 17.18 4.40
CA GLU A 53 -12.44 18.07 3.58
C GLU A 53 -13.43 17.31 2.68
N ALA A 54 -12.95 16.24 2.04
CA ALA A 54 -13.79 15.42 1.17
C ALA A 54 -14.88 14.65 1.95
N VAL A 55 -14.59 14.20 3.16
CA VAL A 55 -15.55 13.49 4.05
C VAL A 55 -16.63 14.44 4.56
N GLY A 56 -16.27 15.65 4.99
CA GLY A 56 -17.20 16.72 5.41
C GLY A 56 -17.94 16.47 6.74
N HIS A 57 -17.77 15.33 7.38
CA HIS A 57 -18.47 14.90 8.60
C HIS A 57 -17.52 14.43 9.70
N VAL A 58 -16.36 15.07 9.81
CA VAL A 58 -15.26 14.65 10.70
C VAL A 58 -15.72 14.44 12.15
N GLY A 59 -16.59 15.31 12.66
CA GLY A 59 -17.10 15.23 14.03
C GLY A 59 -18.01 14.03 14.33
N HIS A 60 -18.50 13.34 13.31
CA HIS A 60 -19.38 12.16 13.41
C HIS A 60 -18.65 10.83 13.15
N ILE A 61 -17.35 10.88 12.83
CA ILE A 61 -16.54 9.67 12.66
C ILE A 61 -16.25 9.09 14.05
N SER A 62 -16.71 7.86 14.28
CA SER A 62 -16.54 7.14 15.54
C SER A 62 -15.36 6.18 15.54
N GLU A 63 -14.95 5.69 14.37
CA GLU A 63 -13.86 4.72 14.22
C GLU A 63 -13.08 5.00 12.93
N VAL A 64 -11.75 4.88 13.00
CA VAL A 64 -10.87 4.92 11.83
C VAL A 64 -9.93 3.71 11.88
N PHE A 65 -10.01 2.89 10.87
CA PHE A 65 -9.13 1.75 10.62
C PHE A 65 -8.19 2.12 9.49
N PHE A 66 -6.92 2.28 9.77
CA PHE A 66 -5.90 2.60 8.77
C PHE A 66 -4.87 1.47 8.68
N TYR A 67 -4.74 0.89 7.50
CA TYR A 67 -3.75 -0.13 7.24
C TYR A 67 -2.86 0.29 6.08
N GLY A 68 -1.55 0.33 6.31
CA GLY A 68 -0.63 0.84 5.29
C GLY A 68 0.69 0.09 5.19
N ALA A 69 1.23 0.05 3.97
CA ALA A 69 2.56 -0.46 3.72
C ALA A 69 3.59 0.29 4.58
N GLY A 70 4.40 -0.44 5.34
CA GLY A 70 5.40 0.14 6.24
C GLY A 70 4.84 0.79 7.52
N CYS A 71 3.54 0.65 7.79
CA CYS A 71 2.87 1.18 8.99
C CYS A 71 3.10 0.26 10.21
N ILE A 72 4.33 0.24 10.70
CA ILE A 72 4.78 -0.56 11.86
C ILE A 72 5.68 0.29 12.77
N GLY A 73 5.74 -0.05 14.06
CA GLY A 73 6.59 0.65 15.04
C GLY A 73 6.34 2.17 15.04
N ASN A 74 7.38 2.98 15.02
CA ASN A 74 7.31 4.45 15.06
C ASN A 74 6.47 5.05 13.93
N ASN A 75 6.40 4.41 12.75
CA ASN A 75 5.57 4.88 11.66
C ASN A 75 4.07 4.70 11.97
N ALA A 76 3.70 3.61 12.64
CA ALA A 76 2.33 3.41 13.10
C ALA A 76 1.94 4.44 14.16
N GLU A 77 2.81 4.71 15.13
CA GLU A 77 2.60 5.74 16.17
C GLU A 77 2.46 7.14 15.54
N THR A 78 3.31 7.47 14.56
CA THR A 78 3.23 8.73 13.82
C THR A 78 1.90 8.86 13.07
N MET A 79 1.47 7.80 12.40
CA MET A 79 0.20 7.78 11.67
C MET A 79 -1.00 7.91 12.62
N GLU A 80 -0.96 7.21 13.76
CA GLU A 80 -1.98 7.33 14.81
C GLU A 80 -2.11 8.77 15.31
N GLY A 81 -0.98 9.45 15.55
CA GLY A 81 -0.95 10.86 15.92
C GLY A 81 -1.62 11.76 14.88
N ILE A 82 -1.29 11.57 13.60
CA ILE A 82 -1.89 12.33 12.49
C ILE A 82 -3.40 12.10 12.42
N LEU A 83 -3.83 10.85 12.52
CA LEU A 83 -5.25 10.51 12.51
C LEU A 83 -5.99 11.03 13.74
N LYS A 84 -5.34 11.06 14.91
CA LYS A 84 -5.93 11.60 16.13
C LYS A 84 -6.18 13.10 16.05
N ASP A 85 -5.26 13.82 15.41
CA ASP A 85 -5.43 15.26 15.14
C ASP A 85 -6.60 15.50 14.17
N ALA A 86 -6.74 14.67 13.14
CA ALA A 86 -7.77 14.79 12.11
C ALA A 86 -9.16 14.33 12.58
N PHE A 87 -9.22 13.29 13.41
CA PHE A 87 -10.44 12.65 13.90
C PHE A 87 -10.43 12.51 15.42
N PRO A 88 -10.51 13.64 16.17
CA PRO A 88 -10.25 13.66 17.61
C PRO A 88 -11.23 12.82 18.45
N ASN A 89 -12.44 12.55 17.92
CA ASN A 89 -13.48 11.79 18.60
C ASN A 89 -13.50 10.30 18.22
N ALA A 90 -12.67 9.89 17.26
CA ALA A 90 -12.66 8.51 16.76
C ALA A 90 -11.78 7.59 17.62
N GLU A 91 -12.22 6.34 17.71
CA GLU A 91 -11.35 5.22 18.06
C GLU A 91 -10.48 4.87 16.86
N LEU A 92 -9.19 4.68 17.08
CA LEU A 92 -8.22 4.46 15.99
C LEU A 92 -7.68 3.04 16.07
N GLU A 93 -7.59 2.39 14.92
CA GLU A 93 -6.77 1.20 14.72
C GLU A 93 -5.82 1.46 13.55
N VAL A 94 -4.50 1.38 13.81
CA VAL A 94 -3.45 1.60 12.82
C VAL A 94 -2.59 0.34 12.73
N GLY A 95 -2.37 -0.16 11.51
CA GLY A 95 -1.61 -1.38 11.30
C GLY A 95 -0.99 -1.48 9.91
N SER A 96 -0.28 -2.58 9.67
CA SER A 96 0.28 -2.87 8.36
C SER A 96 -0.80 -3.36 7.38
N ASP A 97 -0.55 -3.17 6.08
CA ASP A 97 -1.36 -3.69 4.99
C ASP A 97 -1.54 -5.22 5.06
N ILE A 98 -0.48 -5.96 5.44
CA ILE A 98 -0.58 -7.41 5.59
C ILE A 98 -1.49 -7.83 6.75
N LEU A 99 -1.63 -7.01 7.80
CA LEU A 99 -2.60 -7.26 8.87
C LEU A 99 -4.03 -7.09 8.36
N ALA A 100 -4.29 -6.08 7.52
CA ALA A 100 -5.59 -5.92 6.88
C ALA A 100 -5.95 -7.13 6.02
N ALA A 101 -4.99 -7.61 5.20
CA ALA A 101 -5.19 -8.80 4.39
C ALA A 101 -5.50 -10.04 5.24
N ALA A 102 -4.77 -10.24 6.35
CA ALA A 102 -5.01 -11.35 7.26
C ALA A 102 -6.41 -11.28 7.91
N LYS A 103 -6.80 -10.11 8.42
CA LYS A 103 -8.14 -9.88 9.00
C LYS A 103 -9.25 -10.10 7.97
N ALA A 104 -9.06 -9.61 6.73
CA ALA A 104 -10.06 -9.75 5.68
C ALA A 104 -10.24 -11.20 5.22
N LEU A 105 -9.15 -11.99 5.16
CA LEU A 105 -9.19 -13.39 4.72
C LEU A 105 -9.70 -14.34 5.80
N PHE A 106 -9.33 -14.12 7.05
CA PHE A 106 -9.49 -15.11 8.10
C PHE A 106 -10.41 -14.67 9.23
N GLY A 107 -10.74 -13.38 9.36
CA GLY A 107 -11.49 -12.87 10.51
C GLY A 107 -10.75 -13.20 11.81
N ASN A 108 -11.39 -13.98 12.67
CA ASN A 108 -10.82 -14.44 13.94
C ASN A 108 -10.18 -15.85 13.86
N SER A 109 -9.99 -16.40 12.66
CA SER A 109 -9.37 -17.71 12.47
C SER A 109 -7.88 -17.58 12.12
N PRO A 110 -7.03 -18.53 12.53
CA PRO A 110 -5.63 -18.49 12.13
C PRO A 110 -5.43 -18.80 10.65
N GLY A 111 -4.34 -18.28 10.06
CA GLY A 111 -4.02 -18.53 8.67
C GLY A 111 -2.71 -17.89 8.22
N VAL A 112 -2.35 -18.11 6.96
CA VAL A 112 -1.22 -17.46 6.29
C VAL A 112 -1.75 -16.51 5.25
N ALA A 113 -1.52 -15.20 5.42
CA ALA A 113 -1.86 -14.19 4.44
C ALA A 113 -0.64 -13.83 3.58
N CYS A 114 -0.89 -13.58 2.28
CA CYS A 114 0.12 -13.11 1.35
C CYS A 114 -0.43 -11.94 0.54
N ILE A 115 0.40 -10.92 0.31
CA ILE A 115 0.15 -9.82 -0.61
C ILE A 115 1.13 -9.94 -1.78
N LEU A 116 0.61 -9.85 -3.01
CA LEU A 116 1.37 -9.74 -4.24
C LEU A 116 0.87 -8.51 -5.00
N GLY A 117 1.65 -7.42 -4.93
CA GLY A 117 1.36 -6.15 -5.58
C GLY A 117 2.61 -5.58 -6.24
N THR A 118 2.90 -4.29 -6.05
CA THR A 118 4.19 -3.67 -6.43
C THR A 118 5.35 -4.35 -5.72
N GLY A 119 5.22 -4.63 -4.41
CA GLY A 119 6.06 -5.52 -3.61
C GLY A 119 5.33 -6.81 -3.26
N SER A 120 5.94 -7.65 -2.42
CA SER A 120 5.31 -8.85 -1.86
C SER A 120 5.52 -8.91 -0.35
N ASN A 121 4.59 -9.55 0.37
CA ASN A 121 4.72 -9.80 1.80
C ASN A 121 3.91 -11.03 2.19
N SER A 122 4.27 -11.66 3.32
CA SER A 122 3.52 -12.79 3.87
C SER A 122 3.60 -12.82 5.38
N CYS A 123 2.55 -13.28 6.04
CA CYS A 123 2.54 -13.41 7.49
C CYS A 123 1.81 -14.67 7.98
N LEU A 124 2.16 -15.10 9.17
CA LEU A 124 1.38 -16.02 9.97
C LEU A 124 0.49 -15.23 10.93
N TYR A 125 -0.80 -15.51 10.89
CA TYR A 125 -1.84 -14.84 11.67
C TYR A 125 -2.53 -15.84 12.59
N ASP A 126 -2.74 -15.50 13.86
CA ASP A 126 -3.35 -16.39 14.86
C ASP A 126 -4.88 -16.21 15.03
N GLY A 127 -5.47 -15.28 14.30
CA GLY A 127 -6.87 -14.86 14.42
C GLY A 127 -7.03 -13.51 15.15
N VAL A 128 -5.95 -12.95 15.71
CA VAL A 128 -5.95 -11.65 16.41
C VAL A 128 -4.79 -10.77 15.94
N SER A 129 -3.59 -11.35 15.84
CA SER A 129 -2.36 -10.65 15.53
C SER A 129 -1.45 -11.44 14.59
N ILE A 130 -0.51 -10.74 13.98
CA ILE A 130 0.58 -11.37 13.23
C ILE A 130 1.57 -11.96 14.23
N THR A 131 1.79 -13.27 14.17
CA THR A 131 2.70 -14.00 15.04
C THR A 131 4.06 -14.23 14.41
N ASP A 132 4.13 -14.20 13.07
CA ASP A 132 5.39 -14.30 12.34
C ASP A 132 5.27 -13.59 10.98
N ASN A 133 6.37 -13.01 10.51
CA ASN A 133 6.46 -12.33 9.22
C ASN A 133 7.87 -12.48 8.67
N ILE A 134 7.98 -13.05 7.48
CA ILE A 134 9.26 -13.07 6.77
C ILE A 134 9.46 -11.69 6.12
N PRO A 135 10.51 -10.94 6.49
CA PRO A 135 10.73 -9.61 5.94
C PRO A 135 10.83 -9.63 4.40
N PRO A 136 10.03 -8.83 3.69
CA PRO A 136 10.02 -8.82 2.22
C PRO A 136 11.29 -8.22 1.60
N LEU A 137 12.10 -7.48 2.38
CA LEU A 137 13.37 -6.83 2.04
C LEU A 137 13.29 -5.79 0.90
N GLY A 138 12.11 -5.54 0.35
CA GLY A 138 11.85 -4.55 -0.70
C GLY A 138 12.41 -4.92 -2.08
N TYR A 139 12.18 -4.04 -3.04
CA TYR A 139 12.40 -4.34 -4.47
C TYR A 139 13.85 -4.58 -4.88
N ILE A 140 14.84 -4.20 -4.07
CA ILE A 140 16.27 -4.43 -4.37
C ILE A 140 16.70 -5.82 -3.92
N LEU A 141 16.36 -6.21 -2.70
CA LEU A 141 16.89 -7.43 -2.05
C LEU A 141 15.89 -8.57 -2.01
N GLY A 142 14.60 -8.33 -2.24
CA GLY A 142 13.52 -9.29 -2.07
C GLY A 142 12.33 -8.99 -2.98
N ASP A 143 11.13 -8.98 -2.39
CA ASP A 143 9.85 -8.83 -3.08
C ASP A 143 9.57 -9.93 -4.11
N GLU A 144 10.03 -11.15 -3.85
CA GLU A 144 9.90 -12.28 -4.76
C GLU A 144 8.44 -12.51 -5.17
N GLY A 145 8.20 -12.69 -6.47
CA GLY A 145 6.88 -12.89 -7.05
C GLY A 145 6.04 -11.61 -7.21
N SER A 146 6.51 -10.46 -6.76
CA SER A 146 5.85 -9.16 -6.94
C SER A 146 5.89 -8.67 -8.39
N GLY A 147 5.08 -7.67 -8.71
CA GLY A 147 5.11 -6.99 -10.00
C GLY A 147 6.49 -6.41 -10.32
N THR A 148 7.15 -5.78 -9.33
CA THR A 148 8.51 -5.26 -9.51
C THR A 148 9.53 -6.37 -9.75
N TYR A 149 9.43 -7.49 -9.04
CA TYR A 149 10.32 -8.63 -9.24
C TYR A 149 10.17 -9.22 -10.65
N ILE A 150 8.93 -9.47 -11.07
CA ILE A 150 8.60 -9.98 -12.41
C ILE A 150 9.06 -8.99 -13.49
N GLY A 151 8.79 -7.69 -13.32
CA GLY A 151 9.20 -6.63 -14.25
C GLY A 151 10.71 -6.56 -14.42
N LYS A 152 11.49 -6.63 -13.33
CA LYS A 152 12.95 -6.69 -13.38
C LYS A 152 13.45 -7.93 -14.14
N ALA A 153 12.88 -9.10 -13.84
CA ALA A 153 13.24 -10.34 -14.51
C ALA A 153 12.91 -10.27 -16.01
N PHE A 154 11.73 -9.75 -16.35
CA PHE A 154 11.29 -9.57 -17.74
C PHE A 154 12.20 -8.61 -18.52
N LEU A 155 12.47 -7.41 -17.99
CA LEU A 155 13.38 -6.44 -18.62
C LEU A 155 14.79 -7.01 -18.80
N ASN A 156 15.28 -7.74 -17.79
CA ASN A 156 16.57 -8.42 -17.89
C ASN A 156 16.59 -9.40 -19.07
N ALA A 157 15.57 -10.27 -19.17
CA ALA A 157 15.46 -11.27 -20.22
C ALA A 157 15.27 -10.64 -21.63
N ILE A 158 14.52 -9.54 -21.75
CA ILE A 158 14.36 -8.79 -23.01
C ILE A 158 15.70 -8.25 -23.50
N PHE A 159 16.42 -7.52 -22.66
CA PHE A 159 17.67 -6.83 -23.05
C PHE A 159 18.85 -7.80 -23.21
N LYS A 160 18.88 -8.90 -22.45
CA LYS A 160 19.88 -9.97 -22.60
C LYS A 160 19.57 -10.98 -23.70
N ARG A 161 18.45 -10.82 -24.40
CA ARG A 161 18.03 -11.67 -25.54
C ARG A 161 17.71 -13.11 -25.15
N ASP A 162 17.22 -13.29 -23.92
CA ASP A 162 16.83 -14.62 -23.42
C ASP A 162 15.38 -15.00 -23.78
N LEU A 163 14.64 -14.06 -24.38
CA LEU A 163 13.26 -14.27 -24.85
C LEU A 163 13.19 -14.40 -26.38
N PRO A 164 12.13 -15.06 -26.92
CA PRO A 164 11.89 -15.15 -28.34
C PRO A 164 11.90 -13.79 -29.04
N ILE A 165 12.45 -13.73 -30.27
CA ILE A 165 12.56 -12.49 -31.05
C ILE A 165 11.20 -11.81 -31.21
N SER A 166 10.14 -12.56 -31.53
CA SER A 166 8.79 -11.99 -31.70
C SER A 166 8.28 -11.25 -30.48
N LEU A 167 8.53 -11.78 -29.26
CA LEU A 167 8.11 -11.13 -28.01
C LEU A 167 8.94 -9.86 -27.75
N ARG A 168 10.22 -9.91 -28.04
CA ARG A 168 11.11 -8.75 -27.91
C ARG A 168 10.72 -7.63 -28.87
N ASP A 169 10.48 -7.97 -30.14
CA ASP A 169 10.10 -7.00 -31.15
C ASP A 169 8.75 -6.34 -30.79
N SER A 170 7.75 -7.12 -30.36
CA SER A 170 6.48 -6.58 -29.88
C SER A 170 6.66 -5.64 -28.68
N PHE A 171 7.54 -5.97 -27.75
CA PHE A 171 7.82 -5.11 -26.60
C PHE A 171 8.44 -3.77 -27.04
N PHE A 172 9.43 -3.80 -27.95
CA PHE A 172 10.07 -2.57 -28.43
C PHE A 172 9.14 -1.74 -29.32
N GLU A 173 8.27 -2.37 -30.10
CA GLU A 173 7.24 -1.67 -30.88
C GLU A 173 6.23 -0.95 -29.96
N GLU A 174 5.80 -1.60 -28.88
CA GLU A 174 4.80 -1.08 -27.95
C GLU A 174 5.37 0.04 -27.06
N TYR A 175 6.54 -0.20 -26.47
CA TYR A 175 7.09 0.70 -25.43
C TYR A 175 8.16 1.66 -25.94
N GLY A 176 8.78 1.40 -27.10
CA GLY A 176 9.83 2.25 -27.69
C GLY A 176 11.06 2.44 -26.78
N LEU A 177 11.30 1.52 -25.85
CA LEU A 177 12.29 1.66 -24.78
C LEU A 177 13.69 1.28 -25.25
N SER A 178 14.58 2.24 -25.41
CA SER A 178 16.01 1.98 -25.66
C SER A 178 16.75 1.55 -24.39
N TYR A 179 17.97 1.01 -24.57
CA TYR A 179 18.83 0.66 -23.43
C TYR A 179 19.17 1.88 -22.56
N GLU A 180 19.50 3.01 -23.20
CA GLU A 180 19.84 4.26 -22.54
C GLU A 180 18.66 4.79 -21.71
N GLU A 181 17.45 4.71 -22.25
CA GLU A 181 16.24 5.11 -21.55
C GLU A 181 15.92 4.17 -20.38
N LEU A 182 16.11 2.86 -20.54
CA LEU A 182 15.98 1.92 -19.43
C LEU A 182 16.91 2.29 -18.29
N ILE A 183 18.20 2.51 -18.58
CA ILE A 183 19.18 2.87 -17.55
C ILE A 183 18.83 4.20 -16.89
N ARG A 184 18.39 5.19 -17.66
CA ARG A 184 17.94 6.47 -17.11
C ARG A 184 16.75 6.31 -16.17
N LYS A 185 15.71 5.59 -16.61
CA LYS A 185 14.50 5.36 -15.82
C LYS A 185 14.79 4.60 -14.53
N VAL A 186 15.61 3.53 -14.59
CA VAL A 186 15.88 2.68 -13.43
C VAL A 186 16.83 3.33 -12.42
N TYR A 187 17.84 4.09 -12.88
CA TYR A 187 18.91 4.56 -11.99
C TYR A 187 18.91 6.06 -11.70
N LYS A 188 18.13 6.85 -12.44
CA LYS A 188 18.15 8.31 -12.31
C LYS A 188 16.78 8.94 -12.06
N GLU A 189 15.70 8.22 -12.29
CA GLU A 189 14.35 8.69 -11.99
C GLU A 189 13.88 8.18 -10.62
N PRO A 190 13.10 8.99 -9.89
CA PRO A 190 12.47 8.51 -8.65
C PRO A 190 11.43 7.43 -8.95
N LEU A 191 11.18 6.56 -7.97
CA LEU A 191 10.16 5.53 -8.06
C LEU A 191 10.35 4.52 -9.20
N ALA A 192 11.60 4.16 -9.51
CA ALA A 192 11.95 3.21 -10.56
C ALA A 192 11.32 1.80 -10.40
N ASN A 193 10.75 1.52 -9.25
CA ASN A 193 10.05 0.27 -8.94
C ASN A 193 8.53 0.32 -9.24
N LYS A 194 8.05 1.42 -9.79
CA LYS A 194 6.62 1.63 -10.14
C LYS A 194 6.37 1.73 -11.67
#